data_cb2188182e84b4205d4ad52498f2978e
#
_entry.id   cb2188182e84b4205d4ad52498f2978e
#
_cell.length_a   1.000
_cell.length_b   1.000
_cell.length_c   1.000
_cell.angle_alpha   90.00
_cell.angle_beta   90.00
_cell.angle_gamma   90.00
#
_symmetry.space_group_name_H-M   'P 1'
#
loop_
_entity.id
_entity.type
_entity.pdbx_description
1 polymer ?
#
loop_
_entity_poly.entity_id
_entity_poly.type
_entity_poly.pdbx_seq_one_letter_code
_entity_poly.pdbx_strand_id
1 'polypeptide(L)'
;MRTRLLFFKQMKFILTILATLLFAVPAWAAEIQMGKDGMLVFAPCELTVSVGDSVTFVNNELPPHNVMFAGHDELSHNDLAFSPGESFEVTFHEAGDYNFQCDPHAGAGMKGVIHVQ
;
A
#
# COMPACT_ATOMS: atom_id res chain seq x y z
N MET A 1 -30.71 -38.72 -25.10
CA MET A 1 -30.69 -37.25 -25.33
C MET A 1 -30.90 -36.46 -24.05
N ARG A 2 -31.78 -36.79 -23.16
CA ARG A 2 -32.00 -36.07 -21.88
C ARG A 2 -30.81 -36.10 -20.93
N THR A 3 -30.07 -37.20 -20.87
CA THR A 3 -28.85 -37.35 -20.03
C THR A 3 -27.68 -36.47 -20.47
N ARG A 4 -27.52 -36.18 -21.75
CA ARG A 4 -26.48 -35.31 -22.26
C ARG A 4 -26.70 -33.83 -21.90
N LEU A 5 -27.96 -33.37 -21.92
CA LEU A 5 -28.33 -31.98 -21.57
C LEU A 5 -28.10 -31.69 -20.07
N LEU A 6 -28.37 -32.67 -19.20
CA LEU A 6 -28.13 -32.54 -17.76
C LEU A 6 -26.63 -32.48 -17.42
N PHE A 7 -25.81 -33.25 -18.15
CA PHE A 7 -24.36 -33.24 -17.97
C PHE A 7 -23.71 -31.89 -18.35
N PHE A 8 -24.12 -31.27 -19.46
CA PHE A 8 -23.65 -29.95 -19.86
C PHE A 8 -24.06 -28.85 -18.88
N LYS A 9 -25.23 -28.94 -18.27
CA LYS A 9 -25.68 -27.97 -17.28
C LYS A 9 -24.84 -27.98 -16.01
N GLN A 10 -24.40 -29.18 -15.58
CA GLN A 10 -23.53 -29.32 -14.41
C GLN A 10 -22.10 -28.84 -14.68
N MET A 11 -21.56 -29.07 -15.88
CA MET A 11 -20.24 -28.59 -16.26
C MET A 11 -20.15 -27.05 -16.28
N LYS A 12 -21.18 -26.35 -16.76
CA LYS A 12 -21.25 -24.90 -16.74
C LYS A 12 -21.22 -24.33 -15.32
N PHE A 13 -21.91 -24.98 -14.39
CA PHE A 13 -21.93 -24.57 -12.99
C PHE A 13 -20.57 -24.73 -12.30
N ILE A 14 -19.87 -25.84 -12.52
CA ILE A 14 -18.52 -26.08 -11.99
C ILE A 14 -17.50 -25.05 -12.53
N LEU A 15 -17.55 -24.70 -13.80
CA LEU A 15 -16.70 -23.68 -14.41
C LEU A 15 -16.91 -22.29 -13.81
N THR A 16 -18.15 -21.93 -13.48
CA THR A 16 -18.48 -20.65 -12.85
C THR A 16 -17.91 -20.56 -11.44
N ILE A 17 -17.96 -21.62 -10.65
CA ILE A 17 -17.38 -21.69 -9.29
C ILE A 17 -15.85 -21.58 -9.35
N LEU A 18 -15.19 -22.26 -10.29
CA LEU A 18 -13.73 -22.20 -10.47
C LEU A 18 -13.27 -20.79 -10.86
N ALA A 19 -13.98 -20.11 -11.77
CA ALA A 19 -13.69 -18.74 -12.16
C ALA A 19 -13.80 -17.76 -10.98
N THR A 20 -14.77 -17.94 -10.08
CA THR A 20 -14.95 -17.10 -8.88
C THR A 20 -13.79 -17.26 -7.89
N LEU A 21 -13.25 -18.48 -7.73
CA LEU A 21 -12.11 -18.76 -6.85
C LEU A 21 -10.80 -18.17 -7.35
N LEU A 22 -10.61 -18.01 -8.67
CA LEU A 22 -9.40 -17.43 -9.28
C LEU A 22 -9.24 -15.92 -9.04
N PHE A 23 -10.30 -15.20 -8.65
CA PHE A 23 -10.27 -13.76 -8.39
C PHE A 23 -10.19 -13.40 -6.90
N ALA A 24 -10.14 -14.37 -5.99
CA ALA A 24 -9.97 -14.15 -4.57
C ALA A 24 -8.47 -13.95 -4.26
N VAL A 25 -7.96 -12.71 -4.45
CA VAL A 25 -6.59 -12.35 -4.11
C VAL A 25 -6.59 -11.66 -2.75
N PRO A 26 -5.79 -12.12 -1.76
CA PRO A 26 -5.69 -11.43 -0.48
C PRO A 26 -5.09 -10.03 -0.67
N ALA A 27 -5.60 -9.04 0.07
CA ALA A 27 -5.01 -7.71 0.13
C ALA A 27 -3.60 -7.81 0.74
N TRP A 28 -2.61 -7.21 0.10
CA TRP A 28 -1.23 -7.17 0.59
C TRP A 28 -1.00 -5.88 1.37
N ALA A 29 -0.33 -6.00 2.52
CA ALA A 29 0.23 -4.87 3.24
C ALA A 29 1.64 -4.64 2.75
N ALA A 30 1.93 -3.42 2.28
CA ALA A 30 3.26 -3.00 1.89
C ALA A 30 3.91 -2.19 3.02
N GLU A 31 5.23 -2.15 3.05
CA GLU A 31 5.99 -1.45 4.09
C GLU A 31 6.99 -0.50 3.46
N ILE A 32 7.09 0.70 4.05
CA ILE A 32 8.12 1.70 3.72
C ILE A 32 8.90 2.00 5.00
N GLN A 33 10.21 1.83 4.93
CA GLN A 33 11.13 2.17 6.01
C GLN A 33 11.51 3.65 5.96
N MET A 34 11.52 4.31 7.11
CA MET A 34 11.97 5.70 7.26
C MET A 34 13.34 5.72 7.90
N GLY A 35 14.34 6.24 7.19
CA GLY A 35 15.72 6.29 7.69
C GLY A 35 16.48 4.98 7.57
N LYS A 36 16.21 4.17 6.57
CA LYS A 36 16.87 2.88 6.37
C LYS A 36 18.38 3.03 6.18
N ASP A 37 19.15 2.16 6.85
CA ASP A 37 20.61 2.10 6.77
C ASP A 37 21.30 3.43 7.10
N GLY A 38 20.70 4.23 7.99
CA GLY A 38 21.26 5.53 8.39
C GLY A 38 21.20 6.59 7.33
N MET A 39 20.31 6.47 6.34
CA MET A 39 20.09 7.45 5.28
C MET A 39 18.77 8.20 5.47
N LEU A 40 18.75 9.48 5.12
CA LEU A 40 17.52 10.29 5.16
C LEU A 40 16.66 10.03 3.94
N VAL A 41 16.10 8.83 3.87
CA VAL A 41 15.30 8.32 2.75
C VAL A 41 14.09 7.54 3.23
N PHE A 42 13.08 7.47 2.38
CA PHE A 42 12.05 6.44 2.43
C PHE A 42 12.50 5.25 1.57
N ALA A 43 12.40 4.04 2.08
CA ALA A 43 12.79 2.85 1.33
C ALA A 43 11.68 1.78 1.36
N PRO A 44 11.05 1.46 0.24
CA PRO A 44 11.24 2.09 -1.09
C PRO A 44 10.69 3.52 -1.12
N CYS A 45 11.24 4.36 -1.99
CA CYS A 45 10.74 5.73 -2.19
C CYS A 45 9.65 5.79 -3.29
N GLU A 46 9.44 4.74 -4.01
CA GLU A 46 8.38 4.59 -5.02
C GLU A 46 7.72 3.23 -4.87
N LEU A 47 6.40 3.21 -4.81
CA LEU A 47 5.63 2.00 -4.55
C LEU A 47 4.33 2.04 -5.34
N THR A 48 3.93 0.90 -5.92
CA THR A 48 2.64 0.74 -6.58
C THR A 48 1.77 -0.22 -5.78
N VAL A 49 0.56 0.22 -5.45
CA VAL A 49 -0.43 -0.56 -4.70
C VAL A 49 -1.79 -0.49 -5.39
N SER A 50 -2.74 -1.28 -4.93
CA SER A 50 -4.12 -1.27 -5.41
C SER A 50 -5.03 -0.50 -4.48
N VAL A 51 -6.15 0.03 -5.02
CA VAL A 51 -7.21 0.65 -4.20
C VAL A 51 -7.64 -0.33 -3.10
N GLY A 52 -7.72 0.16 -1.87
CA GLY A 52 -8.04 -0.62 -0.69
C GLY A 52 -6.83 -1.18 0.06
N ASP A 53 -5.63 -1.12 -0.55
CA ASP A 53 -4.41 -1.57 0.11
C ASP A 53 -3.96 -0.57 1.19
N SER A 54 -3.26 -1.11 2.19
CA SER A 54 -2.64 -0.33 3.25
C SER A 54 -1.12 -0.35 3.12
N VAL A 55 -0.50 0.77 3.45
CA VAL A 55 0.96 0.92 3.50
C VAL A 55 1.36 1.26 4.92
N THR A 56 2.29 0.49 5.49
CA THR A 56 2.84 0.73 6.83
C THR A 56 4.17 1.46 6.70
N PHE A 57 4.28 2.61 7.37
CA PHE A 57 5.54 3.36 7.49
C PHE A 57 6.18 3.00 8.82
N VAL A 58 7.42 2.55 8.78
CA VAL A 58 8.17 2.10 9.97
C VAL A 58 9.37 3.00 10.21
N ASN A 59 9.43 3.60 11.39
CA ASN A 59 10.57 4.40 11.81
C ASN A 59 11.78 3.50 12.06
N ASN A 60 12.92 3.82 11.45
CA ASN A 60 14.15 3.08 11.59
C ASN A 60 15.22 3.93 12.26
N GLU A 61 15.98 4.70 11.49
CA GLU A 61 17.11 5.48 11.99
C GLU A 61 16.98 6.98 11.66
N LEU A 62 17.80 7.80 12.28
CA LEU A 62 17.89 9.26 12.08
C LEU A 62 16.56 10.00 12.30
N PRO A 63 15.81 9.71 13.39
CA PRO A 63 14.58 10.43 13.68
C PRO A 63 14.88 11.93 13.96
N PRO A 64 13.85 12.80 13.95
CA PRO A 64 12.43 12.47 13.82
C PRO A 64 11.96 12.36 12.36
N HIS A 65 10.95 11.53 12.13
CA HIS A 65 10.32 11.38 10.83
C HIS A 65 8.81 11.56 10.93
N ASN A 66 8.22 12.14 9.87
CA ASN A 66 6.78 12.11 9.65
C ASN A 66 6.50 11.80 8.17
N VAL A 67 5.23 11.72 7.79
CA VAL A 67 4.81 11.49 6.40
C VAL A 67 3.71 12.46 6.06
N MET A 68 4.00 13.40 5.19
CA MET A 68 3.08 14.42 4.74
C MET A 68 2.76 14.22 3.26
N PHE A 69 1.50 13.93 2.97
CA PHE A 69 1.01 13.75 1.60
C PHE A 69 0.56 15.09 1.03
N ALA A 70 1.13 15.48 -0.11
CA ALA A 70 0.80 16.73 -0.79
C ALA A 70 -0.69 16.74 -1.22
N GLY A 71 -1.46 17.70 -0.70
CA GLY A 71 -2.89 17.82 -0.99
C GLY A 71 -3.80 16.81 -0.31
N HIS A 72 -3.27 16.00 0.63
CA HIS A 72 -4.01 14.95 1.31
C HIS A 72 -3.71 14.92 2.80
N ASP A 73 -4.11 15.97 3.51
CA ASP A 73 -3.89 16.10 4.95
C ASP A 73 -4.54 14.96 5.74
N GLU A 74 -5.66 14.42 5.22
CA GLU A 74 -6.38 13.30 5.83
C GLU A 74 -5.58 11.99 5.84
N LEU A 75 -4.60 11.84 4.95
CA LEU A 75 -3.71 10.68 4.88
C LEU A 75 -2.39 10.92 5.61
N SER A 76 -2.07 12.17 5.91
CA SER A 76 -0.80 12.57 6.47
C SER A 76 -0.68 12.21 7.95
N HIS A 77 0.51 11.79 8.35
CA HIS A 77 0.87 11.58 9.75
C HIS A 77 1.81 12.70 10.18
N ASN A 78 1.22 13.76 10.72
CA ASN A 78 1.95 14.97 11.10
C ASN A 78 2.83 14.79 12.34
N ASP A 79 2.41 13.94 13.28
CA ASP A 79 3.17 13.66 14.48
C ASP A 79 4.51 13.03 14.15
N LEU A 80 5.55 13.46 14.86
CA LEU A 80 6.90 12.99 14.64
C LEU A 80 7.14 11.64 15.32
N ALA A 81 7.71 10.70 14.59
CA ALA A 81 8.15 9.42 15.10
C ALA A 81 9.61 9.52 15.53
N PHE A 82 9.92 9.13 16.76
CA PHE A 82 11.26 9.22 17.35
C PHE A 82 11.87 7.85 17.64
N SER A 83 11.06 6.86 17.99
CA SER A 83 11.55 5.56 18.44
C SER A 83 11.71 4.58 17.29
N PRO A 84 12.80 3.80 17.22
CA PRO A 84 12.93 2.72 16.25
C PRO A 84 11.78 1.72 16.38
N GLY A 85 11.21 1.29 15.25
CA GLY A 85 10.06 0.38 15.19
C GLY A 85 8.70 1.05 15.36
N GLU A 86 8.62 2.32 15.73
CA GLU A 86 7.36 3.07 15.75
C GLU A 86 6.78 3.12 14.33
N SER A 87 5.51 2.79 14.18
CA SER A 87 4.89 2.67 12.87
C SER A 87 3.47 3.23 12.83
N PHE A 88 3.02 3.55 11.63
CA PHE A 88 1.63 3.91 11.35
C PHE A 88 1.23 3.42 9.97
N GLU A 89 -0.08 3.27 9.76
CA GLU A 89 -0.65 2.68 8.56
C GLU A 89 -1.52 3.70 7.84
N VAL A 90 -1.43 3.70 6.50
CA VAL A 90 -2.28 4.52 5.63
C VAL A 90 -2.99 3.61 4.64
N THR A 91 -4.31 3.76 4.52
CA THR A 91 -5.12 3.02 3.55
C THR A 91 -5.57 3.96 2.44
N PHE A 92 -5.41 3.53 1.19
CA PHE A 92 -5.75 4.31 0.01
C PHE A 92 -7.06 3.82 -0.61
N HIS A 93 -8.07 4.69 -0.67
CA HIS A 93 -9.41 4.38 -1.16
C HIS A 93 -9.66 4.83 -2.60
N GLU A 94 -8.78 5.65 -3.16
CA GLU A 94 -8.91 6.20 -4.51
C GLU A 94 -7.61 5.99 -5.31
N ALA A 95 -7.76 5.68 -6.59
CA ALA A 95 -6.63 5.59 -7.52
C ALA A 95 -6.02 6.98 -7.74
N GLY A 96 -4.70 7.03 -7.93
CA GLY A 96 -3.97 8.26 -8.17
C GLY A 96 -2.52 8.14 -7.75
N ASP A 97 -1.77 9.24 -7.97
CA ASP A 97 -0.38 9.37 -7.54
C ASP A 97 -0.32 10.25 -6.29
N TYR A 98 0.25 9.71 -5.24
CA TYR A 98 0.33 10.37 -3.93
C TYR A 98 1.79 10.67 -3.61
N ASN A 99 2.17 11.94 -3.76
CA ASN A 99 3.50 12.41 -3.39
C ASN A 99 3.56 12.68 -1.90
N PHE A 100 4.65 12.27 -1.25
CA PHE A 100 4.84 12.47 0.17
C PHE A 100 6.27 12.87 0.51
N GLN A 101 6.45 13.45 1.67
CA GLN A 101 7.76 13.85 2.19
C GLN A 101 7.79 13.74 3.72
N CYS A 102 9.00 13.68 4.25
CA CYS A 102 9.28 13.91 5.66
C CYS A 102 9.61 15.40 5.84
N ASP A 103 8.78 16.14 6.56
CA ASP A 103 8.97 17.60 6.69
C ASP A 103 10.33 17.99 7.28
N PRO A 104 10.81 17.36 8.38
CA PRO A 104 12.13 17.69 8.92
C PRO A 104 13.28 17.48 7.94
N HIS A 105 13.15 16.56 7.00
CA HIS A 105 14.22 16.15 6.10
C HIS A 105 13.92 16.35 4.61
N ALA A 106 12.87 17.07 4.28
CA ALA A 106 12.50 17.36 2.89
C ALA A 106 13.62 18.10 2.15
N GLY A 107 14.33 18.98 2.83
CA GLY A 107 15.49 19.69 2.28
C GLY A 107 16.67 18.78 1.93
N ALA A 108 16.77 17.60 2.55
CA ALA A 108 17.74 16.56 2.22
C ALA A 108 17.24 15.61 1.14
N GLY A 109 16.03 15.80 0.61
CA GLY A 109 15.44 14.95 -0.43
C GLY A 109 14.67 13.75 0.08
N MET A 110 14.28 13.70 1.36
CA MET A 110 13.49 12.61 1.92
C MET A 110 12.04 12.71 1.45
N LYS A 111 11.79 12.16 0.26
CA LYS A 111 10.53 12.23 -0.48
C LYS A 111 10.23 10.91 -1.19
N GLY A 112 8.96 10.69 -1.52
CA GLY A 112 8.55 9.53 -2.27
C GLY A 112 7.21 9.71 -2.99
N VAL A 113 6.78 8.65 -3.65
CA VAL A 113 5.48 8.59 -4.33
C VAL A 113 4.88 7.20 -4.22
N ILE A 114 3.57 7.15 -3.98
CA ILE A 114 2.78 5.93 -4.03
C ILE A 114 1.80 6.05 -5.19
N HIS A 115 1.89 5.09 -6.12
CA HIS A 115 0.94 4.95 -7.23
C HIS A 115 -0.16 3.98 -6.82
N VAL A 116 -1.40 4.44 -6.79
CA VAL A 116 -2.58 3.63 -6.44
C VAL A 116 -3.38 3.35 -7.70
N GLN A 117 -3.57 2.09 -8.01
CA GLN A 117 -4.24 1.63 -9.23
C GLN A 117 -5.58 0.96 -8.95
#